data_ae8f05128422b778b75873d016ae3817
#
_entry.id   ae8f05128422b778b75873d016ae3817
#
_cell.length_a   1.000
_cell.length_b   1.000
_cell.length_c   1.000
_cell.angle_alpha   90.00
_cell.angle_beta   90.00
_cell.angle_gamma   90.00
#
_symmetry.space_group_name_H-M   'P 1'
#
loop_
_entity.id
_entity.type
_entity.pdbx_description
1 polymer ?
#
loop_
_entity_poly.entity_id
_entity_poly.type
_entity_poly.pdbx_seq_one_letter_code
_entity_poly.pdbx_strand_id
1 'polypeptide(L)'
;WINASFEPIGEPLADTLKWFELAVPKPTLKSQMVQIGCHFEEVAEMMMELGNYYESLEVDNLADYYKNMFTDSEHVEPLSLEKGIELLDSLCDQIVTALGVGYMFGFDMQKALAEVVRSNFSKFENGKPVFDDNGKIKKGANYTPPQLQEFI
;
A
#
# COMPACT_ATOMS: atom_id res chain seq x y z
N TRP A 1 13.56 1.12 -28.90
CA TRP A 1 13.19 0.71 -27.54
C TRP A 1 12.67 1.97 -26.84
N ILE A 2 11.36 2.14 -26.80
CA ILE A 2 10.69 3.27 -26.14
C ILE A 2 10.77 2.98 -24.64
N ASN A 3 11.55 3.78 -23.91
CA ASN A 3 11.44 3.91 -22.47
C ASN A 3 10.10 4.60 -22.21
N ALA A 4 9.03 3.82 -22.11
CA ALA A 4 7.76 4.34 -21.66
C ALA A 4 7.91 4.59 -20.15
N SER A 5 8.35 5.78 -19.77
CA SER A 5 8.13 6.28 -18.42
C SER A 5 6.62 6.33 -18.24
N PHE A 6 6.09 5.48 -17.36
CA PHE A 6 4.69 5.59 -16.99
C PHE A 6 4.51 6.95 -16.32
N GLU A 7 3.65 7.78 -16.90
CA GLU A 7 3.19 9.00 -16.25
C GLU A 7 1.78 8.75 -15.70
N PRO A 8 1.52 9.10 -14.41
CA PRO A 8 0.18 9.00 -13.84
C PRO A 8 -0.84 9.75 -14.70
N ILE A 9 -1.99 9.13 -14.97
CA ILE A 9 -3.06 9.74 -15.78
C ILE A 9 -3.93 10.73 -14.99
N GLY A 10 -3.65 10.90 -13.69
CA GLY A 10 -4.37 11.81 -12.81
C GLY A 10 -5.62 11.21 -12.16
N GLU A 11 -5.82 9.89 -12.30
CA GLU A 11 -6.87 9.14 -11.63
C GLU A 11 -6.26 8.29 -10.50
N PRO A 12 -6.20 8.78 -9.25
CA PRO A 12 -5.35 8.19 -8.20
C PRO A 12 -5.60 6.70 -7.94
N LEU A 13 -6.84 6.24 -8.02
CA LEU A 13 -7.15 4.82 -7.84
C LEU A 13 -6.60 3.97 -8.99
N ALA A 14 -6.83 4.38 -10.23
CA ALA A 14 -6.33 3.69 -11.41
C ALA A 14 -4.80 3.69 -11.46
N ASP A 15 -4.19 4.80 -11.13
CA ASP A 15 -2.73 4.94 -11.07
C ASP A 15 -2.14 4.07 -9.95
N THR A 16 -2.79 3.95 -8.78
CA THR A 16 -2.40 3.04 -7.71
C THR A 16 -2.43 1.58 -8.17
N LEU A 17 -3.51 1.15 -8.82
CA LEU A 17 -3.62 -0.21 -9.36
C LEU A 17 -2.53 -0.46 -10.41
N LYS A 18 -2.27 0.51 -11.27
CA LYS A 18 -1.20 0.42 -12.27
C LYS A 18 0.18 0.29 -11.65
N TRP A 19 0.43 1.00 -10.56
CA TRP A 19 1.67 0.85 -9.80
C TRP A 19 1.84 -0.58 -9.28
N PHE A 20 0.79 -1.19 -8.71
CA PHE A 20 0.82 -2.59 -8.24
C PHE A 20 1.01 -3.59 -9.39
N GLU A 21 0.37 -3.40 -10.54
CA GLU A 21 0.57 -4.24 -11.73
C GLU A 21 2.04 -4.26 -12.18
N LEU A 22 2.70 -3.11 -12.12
CA LEU A 22 4.12 -2.98 -12.48
C LEU A 22 5.04 -3.53 -11.39
N ALA A 23 4.68 -3.31 -10.13
CA ALA A 23 5.48 -3.71 -8.98
C ALA A 23 5.42 -5.21 -8.72
N VAL A 24 4.23 -5.81 -8.80
CA VAL A 24 3.98 -7.23 -8.47
C VAL A 24 3.12 -7.88 -9.56
N PRO A 25 3.66 -8.06 -10.79
CA PRO A 25 2.89 -8.55 -11.93
C PRO A 25 2.37 -9.98 -11.76
N LYS A 26 2.92 -10.73 -10.83
CA LYS A 26 2.50 -12.10 -10.48
C LYS A 26 2.47 -12.25 -8.96
N PRO A 27 1.36 -11.90 -8.31
CA PRO A 27 1.23 -12.04 -6.86
C PRO A 27 1.43 -13.50 -6.43
N THR A 28 2.26 -13.68 -5.40
CA THR A 28 2.49 -14.95 -4.69
C THR A 28 1.82 -14.89 -3.32
N LEU A 29 1.69 -16.02 -2.64
CA LEU A 29 1.21 -16.04 -1.27
C LEU A 29 2.04 -15.11 -0.37
N LYS A 30 3.36 -15.17 -0.47
CA LYS A 30 4.25 -14.29 0.28
C LYS A 30 3.95 -12.81 -0.01
N SER A 31 3.81 -12.41 -1.27
CA SER A 31 3.49 -11.02 -1.62
C SER A 31 2.10 -10.59 -1.11
N GLN A 32 1.12 -11.51 -1.05
CA GLN A 32 -0.19 -11.24 -0.45
C GLN A 32 -0.04 -10.97 1.05
N MET A 33 0.69 -11.80 1.78
CA MET A 33 0.89 -11.63 3.22
C MET A 33 1.72 -10.39 3.54
N VAL A 34 2.78 -10.12 2.79
CA VAL A 34 3.54 -8.88 2.93
C VAL A 34 2.65 -7.65 2.71
N GLN A 35 1.76 -7.68 1.71
CA GLN A 35 0.86 -6.54 1.45
C GLN A 35 -0.19 -6.37 2.56
N ILE A 36 -0.71 -7.46 3.14
CA ILE A 36 -1.59 -7.39 4.32
C ILE A 36 -0.83 -6.77 5.50
N GLY A 37 0.41 -7.19 5.74
CA GLY A 37 1.25 -6.60 6.77
C GLY A 37 1.53 -5.12 6.54
N CYS A 38 1.83 -4.69 5.30
CA CYS A 38 1.98 -3.27 4.97
C CYS A 38 0.69 -2.48 5.24
N HIS A 39 -0.49 -3.06 4.98
CA HIS A 39 -1.75 -2.39 5.26
C HIS A 39 -1.95 -2.16 6.77
N PHE A 40 -1.64 -3.15 7.62
CA PHE A 40 -1.68 -2.98 9.08
C PHE A 40 -0.63 -1.98 9.58
N GLU A 41 0.56 -1.93 8.97
CA GLU A 41 1.58 -0.94 9.28
C GLU A 41 1.05 0.50 9.11
N GLU A 42 0.37 0.81 8.00
CA GLU A 42 -0.23 2.13 7.77
C GLU A 42 -1.34 2.45 8.80
N VAL A 43 -2.11 1.44 9.25
CA VAL A 43 -3.08 1.62 10.34
C VAL A 43 -2.39 1.91 11.67
N ALA A 44 -1.29 1.22 11.98
CA ALA A 44 -0.49 1.47 13.19
C ALA A 44 0.11 2.88 13.18
N GLU A 45 0.65 3.33 12.05
CA GLU A 45 1.17 4.70 11.88
C GLU A 45 0.07 5.74 12.12
N MET A 46 -1.13 5.56 11.55
CA MET A 46 -2.28 6.43 11.80
C MET A 46 -2.63 6.48 13.30
N MET A 47 -2.66 5.35 13.99
CA MET A 47 -2.95 5.29 15.43
C MET A 47 -1.87 6.02 16.25
N MET A 48 -0.61 5.90 15.86
CA MET A 48 0.50 6.62 16.48
C MET A 48 0.31 8.14 16.39
N GLU A 49 -0.04 8.67 15.21
CA GLU A 49 -0.28 10.10 15.00
C GLU A 49 -1.50 10.62 15.77
N LEU A 50 -2.48 9.75 16.07
CA LEU A 50 -3.63 10.06 16.92
C LEU A 50 -3.34 9.95 18.43
N GLY A 51 -2.11 9.60 18.80
CA GLY A 51 -1.68 9.47 20.20
C GLY A 51 -2.00 8.13 20.87
N ASN A 52 -2.43 7.13 20.11
CA ASN A 52 -2.76 5.78 20.60
C ASN A 52 -1.52 4.86 20.56
N TYR A 53 -0.53 5.19 21.35
CA TYR A 53 0.79 4.55 21.29
C TYR A 53 0.78 3.04 21.56
N TYR A 54 0.04 2.58 22.58
CA TYR A 54 0.04 1.16 22.96
C TYR A 54 -0.69 0.30 21.92
N GLU A 55 -1.84 0.76 21.47
CA GLU A 55 -2.64 0.10 20.46
C GLU A 55 -1.92 0.07 19.10
N SER A 56 -1.20 1.13 18.77
CA SER A 56 -0.33 1.17 17.59
C SER A 56 0.72 0.06 17.60
N LEU A 57 1.40 -0.18 18.74
CA LEU A 57 2.38 -1.26 18.86
C LEU A 57 1.77 -2.66 18.67
N GLU A 58 0.54 -2.87 19.15
CA GLU A 58 -0.15 -4.17 18.96
C GLU A 58 -0.45 -4.41 17.48
N VAL A 59 -0.91 -3.40 16.76
CA VAL A 59 -1.18 -3.49 15.32
C VAL A 59 0.10 -3.62 14.51
N ASP A 60 1.18 -2.94 14.89
CA ASP A 60 2.50 -3.06 14.24
C ASP A 60 3.10 -4.47 14.43
N ASN A 61 2.95 -5.07 15.62
CA ASN A 61 3.33 -6.48 15.84
C ASN A 61 2.53 -7.43 14.95
N LEU A 62 1.25 -7.15 14.71
CA LEU A 62 0.42 -7.92 13.78
C LEU A 62 0.90 -7.72 12.33
N ALA A 63 1.27 -6.51 11.93
CA ALA A 63 1.86 -6.22 10.64
C ALA A 63 3.13 -7.04 10.40
N ASP A 64 4.03 -7.06 11.38
CA ASP A 64 5.27 -7.83 11.31
C ASP A 64 5.02 -9.35 11.27
N TYR A 65 4.04 -9.84 12.02
CA TYR A 65 3.63 -11.24 11.95
C TYR A 65 3.23 -11.62 10.52
N TYR A 66 2.38 -10.84 9.84
CA TYR A 66 1.97 -11.12 8.47
C TYR A 66 3.15 -11.03 7.48
N LYS A 67 4.03 -10.05 7.59
CA LYS A 67 5.19 -9.88 6.70
C LYS A 67 6.17 -11.05 6.79
N ASN A 68 6.27 -11.72 7.95
CA ASN A 68 7.23 -12.78 8.21
C ASN A 68 6.61 -14.19 8.30
N MET A 69 5.31 -14.31 8.14
CA MET A 69 4.52 -15.53 8.39
C MET A 69 4.83 -16.66 7.41
N PHE A 70 5.15 -16.35 6.15
CA PHE A 70 5.32 -17.34 5.10
C PHE A 70 6.66 -17.24 4.37
N THR A 71 7.17 -18.41 4.02
CA THR A 71 8.26 -18.56 3.04
C THR A 71 7.67 -18.79 1.64
N ASP A 72 8.47 -18.58 0.60
CA ASP A 72 8.05 -18.76 -0.80
C ASP A 72 7.64 -20.20 -1.17
N SER A 73 7.88 -21.18 -0.26
CA SER A 73 7.61 -22.61 -0.48
C SER A 73 6.27 -23.08 0.10
N GLU A 74 5.55 -22.24 0.82
CA GLU A 74 4.30 -22.65 1.47
C GLU A 74 3.12 -22.55 0.52
N HIS A 75 2.28 -23.58 0.53
CA HIS A 75 1.06 -23.66 -0.26
C HIS A 75 -0.14 -23.37 0.66
N VAL A 76 -0.96 -22.42 0.26
CA VAL A 76 -2.22 -22.11 0.95
C VAL A 76 -3.37 -22.37 0.00
N GLU A 77 -4.41 -22.98 0.53
CA GLU A 77 -5.66 -23.22 -0.20
C GLU A 77 -6.24 -21.88 -0.67
N PRO A 78 -6.71 -21.81 -1.93
CA PRO A 78 -7.40 -20.64 -2.43
C PRO A 78 -8.61 -20.29 -1.56
N LEU A 79 -8.92 -18.99 -1.44
CA LEU A 79 -10.14 -18.53 -0.79
C LEU A 79 -11.36 -19.13 -1.50
N SER A 80 -12.35 -19.60 -0.71
CA SER A 80 -13.66 -19.91 -1.28
C SER A 80 -14.29 -18.64 -1.88
N LEU A 81 -15.22 -18.82 -2.83
CA LEU A 81 -15.92 -17.68 -3.43
C LEU A 81 -16.58 -16.79 -2.37
N GLU A 82 -17.24 -17.39 -1.38
CA GLU A 82 -17.88 -16.68 -0.28
C GLU A 82 -16.88 -15.83 0.51
N LYS A 83 -15.78 -16.44 0.98
CA LYS A 83 -14.72 -15.71 1.68
C LYS A 83 -14.06 -14.63 0.82
N GLY A 84 -13.96 -14.86 -0.48
CA GLY A 84 -13.44 -13.88 -1.43
C GLY A 84 -14.35 -12.66 -1.55
N ILE A 85 -15.67 -12.84 -1.56
CA ILE A 85 -16.66 -11.76 -1.58
C ILE A 85 -16.58 -10.93 -0.29
N GLU A 86 -16.58 -11.57 0.87
CA GLU A 86 -16.49 -10.88 2.18
C GLU A 86 -15.18 -10.11 2.32
N LEU A 87 -14.07 -10.67 1.86
CA LEU A 87 -12.78 -9.96 1.86
C LEU A 87 -12.81 -8.75 0.94
N LEU A 88 -13.38 -8.87 -0.26
CA LEU A 88 -13.50 -7.77 -1.22
C LEU A 88 -14.35 -6.63 -0.65
N ASP A 89 -15.49 -6.96 -0.04
CA ASP A 89 -16.39 -6.00 0.63
C ASP A 89 -15.64 -5.24 1.74
N SER A 90 -14.96 -5.98 2.62
CA SER A 90 -14.16 -5.39 3.70
C SER A 90 -13.06 -4.46 3.18
N LEU A 91 -12.39 -4.79 2.08
CA LEU A 91 -11.36 -3.93 1.49
C LEU A 91 -11.95 -2.66 0.87
N CYS A 92 -13.13 -2.76 0.24
CA CYS A 92 -13.84 -1.58 -0.26
C CYS A 92 -14.25 -0.65 0.88
N ASP A 93 -14.80 -1.20 1.97
CA ASP A 93 -15.19 -0.43 3.16
C ASP A 93 -14.00 0.26 3.83
N GLN A 94 -12.83 -0.38 3.86
CA GLN A 94 -11.61 0.25 4.38
C GLN A 94 -11.21 1.47 3.54
N ILE A 95 -11.33 1.42 2.21
CA ILE A 95 -11.07 2.58 1.34
C ILE A 95 -12.08 3.70 1.65
N VAL A 96 -13.38 3.38 1.75
CA VAL A 96 -14.46 4.33 2.06
C VAL A 96 -14.23 4.98 3.41
N THR A 97 -13.92 4.19 4.43
CA THR A 97 -13.72 4.71 5.80
C THR A 97 -12.43 5.51 5.93
N ALA A 98 -11.34 5.13 5.25
CA ALA A 98 -10.12 5.92 5.22
C ALA A 98 -10.33 7.30 4.58
N LEU A 99 -11.06 7.37 3.45
CA LEU A 99 -11.48 8.64 2.85
C LEU A 99 -12.36 9.45 3.80
N GLY A 100 -13.28 8.79 4.52
CA GLY A 100 -14.13 9.41 5.53
C GLY A 100 -13.35 10.05 6.68
N VAL A 101 -12.33 9.37 7.19
CA VAL A 101 -11.44 9.94 8.22
C VAL A 101 -10.77 11.20 7.69
N GLY A 102 -10.14 11.17 6.52
CA GLY A 102 -9.50 12.35 5.95
C GLY A 102 -10.48 13.51 5.73
N TYR A 103 -11.70 13.21 5.24
CA TYR A 103 -12.77 14.22 5.09
C TYR A 103 -13.14 14.89 6.42
N MET A 104 -13.26 14.11 7.50
CA MET A 104 -13.60 14.66 8.82
C MET A 104 -12.49 15.54 9.41
N PHE A 105 -11.25 15.33 9.01
CA PHE A 105 -10.13 16.21 9.36
C PHE A 105 -9.97 17.42 8.40
N GLY A 106 -10.76 17.51 7.34
CA GLY A 106 -10.73 18.61 6.37
C GLY A 106 -9.67 18.47 5.27
N PHE A 107 -9.08 17.29 5.11
CA PHE A 107 -8.01 17.05 4.14
C PHE A 107 -8.51 16.90 2.71
N ASP A 108 -7.78 17.42 1.73
CA ASP A 108 -8.01 17.15 0.29
C ASP A 108 -7.46 15.76 -0.09
N MET A 109 -8.21 14.72 0.30
CA MET A 109 -7.80 13.34 0.12
C MET A 109 -7.55 12.95 -1.34
N GLN A 110 -8.27 13.55 -2.30
CA GLN A 110 -8.08 13.23 -3.72
C GLN A 110 -6.72 13.69 -4.22
N LYS A 111 -6.34 14.94 -3.93
CA LYS A 111 -5.03 15.47 -4.33
C LYS A 111 -3.89 14.84 -3.51
N ALA A 112 -4.10 14.64 -2.22
CA ALA A 112 -3.13 13.97 -1.35
C ALA A 112 -2.81 12.56 -1.87
N LEU A 113 -3.82 11.77 -2.25
CA LEU A 113 -3.61 10.44 -2.81
C LEU A 113 -2.86 10.49 -4.15
N ALA A 114 -3.18 11.43 -5.03
CA ALA A 114 -2.46 11.62 -6.29
C ALA A 114 -0.96 11.89 -6.05
N GLU A 115 -0.65 12.72 -5.06
CA GLU A 115 0.74 13.03 -4.69
C GLU A 115 1.46 11.82 -4.08
N VAL A 116 0.78 11.04 -3.23
CA VAL A 116 1.33 9.78 -2.69
C VAL A 116 1.62 8.78 -3.82
N VAL A 117 0.72 8.68 -4.80
CA VAL A 117 0.92 7.82 -5.98
C VAL A 117 2.13 8.28 -6.78
N ARG A 118 2.27 9.59 -7.04
CA ARG A 118 3.48 10.16 -7.68
C ARG A 118 4.74 9.77 -6.91
N SER A 119 4.73 9.93 -5.60
CA SER A 119 5.84 9.54 -4.72
C SER A 119 6.14 8.03 -4.82
N ASN A 120 5.12 7.18 -4.87
CA ASN A 120 5.28 5.74 -5.02
C ASN A 120 5.94 5.36 -6.35
N PHE A 121 5.56 6.01 -7.46
CA PHE A 121 6.24 5.80 -8.75
C PHE A 121 7.71 6.23 -8.71
N SER A 122 8.07 7.24 -7.92
CA SER A 122 9.46 7.66 -7.76
C SER A 122 10.36 6.64 -7.04
N LYS A 123 9.79 5.61 -6.41
CA LYS A 123 10.55 4.47 -5.85
C LYS A 123 11.15 3.57 -6.93
N PHE A 124 10.63 3.62 -8.17
CA PHE A 124 11.11 2.78 -9.26
C PHE A 124 12.44 3.31 -9.82
N GLU A 125 13.33 2.38 -10.16
CA GLU A 125 14.58 2.68 -10.85
C GLU A 125 14.50 2.17 -12.30
N ASN A 126 14.69 3.07 -13.27
CA ASN A 126 14.57 2.73 -14.69
C ASN A 126 13.24 2.04 -15.05
N GLY A 127 12.13 2.49 -14.42
CA GLY A 127 10.79 1.95 -14.62
C GLY A 127 10.54 0.57 -13.99
N LYS A 128 11.41 0.12 -13.06
CA LYS A 128 11.30 -1.17 -12.38
C LYS A 128 11.31 -1.01 -10.86
N PRO A 129 10.54 -1.81 -10.14
CA PRO A 129 10.59 -1.83 -8.69
C PRO A 129 11.94 -2.39 -8.20
N VAL A 130 12.42 -1.89 -7.07
CA VAL A 130 13.55 -2.44 -6.34
C VAL A 130 13.02 -2.94 -4.99
N PHE A 131 13.35 -4.18 -4.63
CA PHE A 131 12.86 -4.81 -3.40
C PHE A 131 13.94 -4.87 -2.33
N ASP A 132 13.53 -4.87 -1.08
CA ASP A 132 14.36 -5.26 0.05
C ASP A 132 14.35 -6.79 0.24
N ASP A 133 15.09 -7.26 1.25
CA ASP A 133 15.23 -8.68 1.56
C ASP A 133 13.90 -9.35 1.98
N ASN A 134 12.91 -8.55 2.40
CA ASN A 134 11.58 -9.01 2.81
C ASN A 134 10.56 -8.97 1.66
N GLY A 135 10.96 -8.51 0.46
CA GLY A 135 10.07 -8.37 -0.69
C GLY A 135 9.19 -7.11 -0.67
N LYS A 136 9.49 -6.13 0.22
CA LYS A 136 8.88 -4.81 0.21
C LYS A 136 9.60 -3.91 -0.80
N ILE A 137 8.86 -3.08 -1.54
CA ILE A 137 9.46 -2.10 -2.46
C ILE A 137 10.18 -1.04 -1.66
N LYS A 138 11.49 -0.94 -1.88
CA LYS A 138 12.33 0.07 -1.22
C LYS A 138 12.40 1.37 -2.01
N LYS A 139 12.84 2.41 -1.33
CA LYS A 139 13.11 3.72 -1.93
C LYS A 139 14.33 3.63 -2.83
N GLY A 140 14.18 3.83 -4.13
CA GLY A 140 15.26 3.88 -5.10
C GLY A 140 16.04 5.20 -5.04
N ALA A 141 17.07 5.32 -5.89
CA ALA A 141 17.96 6.50 -5.91
C ALA A 141 17.23 7.80 -6.27
N ASN A 142 16.14 7.73 -7.02
CA ASN A 142 15.34 8.89 -7.45
C ASN A 142 14.08 9.11 -6.61
N TYR A 143 13.98 8.44 -5.46
CA TYR A 143 12.82 8.58 -4.59
C TYR A 143 12.64 10.03 -4.12
N THR A 144 11.41 10.53 -4.27
CA THR A 144 10.98 11.82 -3.76
C THR A 144 9.78 11.62 -2.84
N PRO A 145 9.86 12.02 -1.55
CA PRO A 145 8.75 11.88 -0.61
C PRO A 145 7.54 12.70 -1.06
N PRO A 146 6.32 12.32 -0.63
CA PRO A 146 5.13 13.11 -0.93
C PRO A 146 5.16 14.47 -0.22
N GLN A 147 4.65 15.49 -0.90
CA GLN A 147 4.53 16.86 -0.38
C GLN A 147 3.06 17.10 -0.01
N LEU A 148 2.69 16.80 1.24
CA LEU A 148 1.29 16.77 1.68
C LEU A 148 0.79 18.06 2.33
N GLN A 149 1.67 19.04 2.59
CA GLN A 149 1.38 20.26 3.35
C GLN A 149 0.26 21.11 2.74
N GLU A 150 0.08 21.04 1.43
CA GLU A 150 -0.92 21.85 0.71
C GLU A 150 -2.34 21.23 0.76
N PHE A 151 -2.47 20.03 1.31
CA PHE A 151 -3.73 19.27 1.32
C PHE A 151 -4.35 19.11 2.71
N ILE A 152 -3.78 19.80 3.72
CA ILE A 152 -4.24 19.82 5.11
C ILE A 152 -5.23 20.95 5.34
#